data_32ebdd496b6a30e77790a49c8262bd0a
#
_entry.id   32ebdd496b6a30e77790a49c8262bd0a
#
_cell.length_a   1.000
_cell.length_b   1.000
_cell.length_c   1.000
_cell.angle_alpha   90.00
_cell.angle_beta   90.00
_cell.angle_gamma   90.00
#
_symmetry.space_group_name_H-M   'P 1'
#
loop_
_entity.id
_entity.type
_entity.pdbx_description
1 polymer ?
#
loop_
_entity_poly.entity_id
_entity_poly.type
_entity_poly.pdbx_seq_one_letter_code
_entity_poly.pdbx_strand_id
1 'polypeptide(L)'
;AVNGWLNKIFWGDNLQVMSHLLKEFRGKIKLMYFDPPFDSKADYKKQISIRGNNLKNSYQAFEEKQYSDIWTNDTYLQFMYERLMLARELLSDDGAIFLHCDWHKSHHIRCIMDEIFGNGGNDGKSVGFKNEIIWQRGDPHNDAKSKFGNIHDTIFFYTKSSNYNYYWYDITTSLSQAAVKEYSWMELTDGQRIKKEEPVPEGARLFKLERATWKGNNQDKIFTWRGVTPKAGLQWIGTYE
;
A
#
# COMPACT_ATOMS: atom_id res chain seq x y z
N ALA A 1 16.46 -19.77 -17.89
CA ALA A 1 16.22 -19.81 -16.45
C ALA A 1 17.48 -19.34 -15.73
N VAL A 2 17.37 -18.36 -14.84
CA VAL A 2 18.48 -17.96 -13.96
C VAL A 2 18.34 -18.77 -12.68
N ASN A 3 19.33 -19.57 -12.33
CA ASN A 3 19.33 -20.45 -11.15
C ASN A 3 18.11 -21.40 -11.04
N GLY A 4 17.62 -21.90 -12.18
CA GLY A 4 16.43 -22.77 -12.21
C GLY A 4 15.09 -22.05 -12.11
N TRP A 5 15.08 -20.72 -11.97
CA TRP A 5 13.86 -19.91 -11.94
C TRP A 5 13.31 -19.68 -13.35
N LEU A 6 12.01 -19.84 -13.52
CA LEU A 6 11.28 -19.60 -14.76
C LEU A 6 10.05 -18.75 -14.48
N ASN A 7 9.97 -17.59 -15.15
CA ASN A 7 8.74 -16.80 -15.15
C ASN A 7 7.67 -17.52 -15.99
N LYS A 8 6.45 -17.56 -15.48
CA LYS A 8 5.32 -18.21 -16.15
C LYS A 8 4.22 -17.16 -16.42
N ILE A 9 3.59 -17.26 -17.57
CA ILE A 9 2.39 -16.51 -17.93
C ILE A 9 1.27 -17.53 -18.12
N PHE A 10 0.13 -17.28 -17.48
CA PHE A 10 -1.06 -18.08 -17.59
C PHE A 10 -2.14 -17.26 -18.31
N TRP A 11 -2.72 -17.83 -19.35
CA TRP A 11 -3.82 -17.22 -20.11
C TRP A 11 -5.12 -17.95 -19.77
N GLY A 12 -6.17 -17.20 -19.41
CA GLY A 12 -7.49 -17.73 -19.14
C GLY A 12 -8.25 -16.92 -18.09
N ASP A 13 -9.45 -17.35 -17.76
CA ASP A 13 -10.18 -16.81 -16.61
C ASP A 13 -9.37 -17.03 -15.33
N ASN A 14 -9.13 -15.97 -14.59
CA ASN A 14 -8.22 -16.00 -13.44
C ASN A 14 -8.75 -16.85 -12.27
N LEU A 15 -10.08 -17.04 -12.13
CA LEU A 15 -10.66 -17.95 -11.15
C LEU A 15 -10.26 -19.40 -11.45
N GLN A 16 -10.38 -19.80 -12.72
CA GLN A 16 -9.98 -21.14 -13.17
C GLN A 16 -8.47 -21.32 -13.05
N VAL A 17 -7.68 -20.35 -13.50
CA VAL A 17 -6.23 -20.39 -13.39
C VAL A 17 -5.79 -20.54 -11.93
N MET A 18 -6.28 -19.70 -11.02
CA MET A 18 -5.95 -19.79 -9.60
C MET A 18 -6.37 -21.11 -8.97
N SER A 19 -7.54 -21.64 -9.37
CA SER A 19 -8.00 -22.96 -8.93
C SER A 19 -7.02 -24.08 -9.34
N HIS A 20 -6.50 -24.04 -10.57
CA HIS A 20 -5.47 -24.98 -11.01
C HIS A 20 -4.14 -24.79 -10.27
N LEU A 21 -3.77 -23.53 -10.00
CA LEU A 21 -2.54 -23.22 -9.25
C LEU A 21 -2.55 -23.72 -7.81
N LEU A 22 -3.70 -23.91 -7.19
CA LEU A 22 -3.80 -24.48 -5.84
C LEU A 22 -3.13 -25.84 -5.70
N LYS A 23 -3.09 -26.65 -6.76
CA LYS A 23 -2.42 -27.96 -6.73
C LYS A 23 -0.93 -27.86 -6.42
N GLU A 24 -0.26 -26.83 -6.92
CA GLU A 24 1.18 -26.64 -6.83
C GLU A 24 1.58 -25.54 -5.84
N PHE A 25 0.78 -24.47 -5.74
CA PHE A 25 1.13 -23.21 -5.08
C PHE A 25 0.32 -22.87 -3.82
N ARG A 26 -0.54 -23.75 -3.32
CA ARG A 26 -1.29 -23.52 -2.08
C ARG A 26 -0.31 -23.18 -0.94
N GLY A 27 -0.53 -22.03 -0.30
CA GLY A 27 0.28 -21.58 0.82
C GLY A 27 1.74 -21.23 0.49
N LYS A 28 2.07 -20.97 -0.79
CA LYS A 28 3.46 -20.73 -1.22
C LYS A 28 3.72 -19.34 -1.80
N ILE A 29 2.69 -18.61 -2.17
CA ILE A 29 2.83 -17.27 -2.77
C ILE A 29 3.17 -16.26 -1.68
N LYS A 30 4.31 -15.60 -1.82
CA LYS A 30 4.80 -14.60 -0.85
C LYS A 30 4.20 -13.21 -1.07
N LEU A 31 3.97 -12.84 -2.33
CA LEU A 31 3.44 -11.54 -2.70
C LEU A 31 2.45 -11.71 -3.84
N MET A 32 1.29 -11.07 -3.70
CA MET A 32 0.28 -11.00 -4.73
C MET A 32 -0.08 -9.53 -5.00
N TYR A 33 -0.05 -9.13 -6.26
CA TYR A 33 -0.61 -7.86 -6.70
C TYR A 33 -1.85 -8.13 -7.55
N PHE A 34 -2.99 -7.64 -7.10
CA PHE A 34 -4.29 -7.83 -7.71
C PHE A 34 -4.74 -6.53 -8.38
N ASP A 35 -4.91 -6.58 -9.69
CA ASP A 35 -5.39 -5.45 -10.50
C ASP A 35 -6.63 -5.91 -11.30
N PRO A 36 -7.81 -5.96 -10.64
CA PRO A 36 -9.04 -6.44 -11.26
C PRO A 36 -9.67 -5.36 -12.15
N PRO A 37 -10.66 -5.70 -12.99
CA PRO A 37 -11.53 -4.70 -13.59
C PRO A 37 -12.16 -3.81 -12.52
N PHE A 38 -12.27 -2.48 -12.76
CA PHE A 38 -12.71 -1.53 -11.74
C PHE A 38 -14.23 -1.29 -11.71
N ASP A 39 -15.00 -1.99 -12.53
CA ASP A 39 -16.42 -1.71 -12.77
C ASP A 39 -16.67 -0.25 -13.16
N SER A 40 -15.77 0.30 -13.96
CA SER A 40 -15.84 1.67 -14.46
C SER A 40 -16.95 1.89 -15.49
N LYS A 41 -17.69 0.83 -15.83
CA LYS A 41 -18.71 0.78 -16.90
C LYS A 41 -18.17 1.10 -18.29
N ALA A 42 -16.85 1.00 -18.47
CA ALA A 42 -16.21 1.14 -19.77
C ALA A 42 -16.14 -0.21 -20.49
N ASP A 43 -16.47 -0.22 -21.78
CA ASP A 43 -16.23 -1.37 -22.64
C ASP A 43 -14.81 -1.30 -23.19
N TYR A 44 -13.94 -2.20 -22.75
CA TYR A 44 -12.59 -2.30 -23.26
C TYR A 44 -12.55 -3.16 -24.52
N LYS A 45 -12.37 -2.49 -25.66
CA LYS A 45 -12.32 -3.10 -26.98
C LYS A 45 -10.92 -2.94 -27.58
N LYS A 46 -10.39 -4.01 -28.13
CA LYS A 46 -9.14 -3.96 -28.89
C LYS A 46 -9.44 -3.63 -30.35
N GLN A 47 -8.93 -2.50 -30.83
CA GLN A 47 -8.94 -2.23 -32.26
C GLN A 47 -7.83 -3.03 -32.95
N ILE A 48 -8.22 -3.92 -33.86
CA ILE A 48 -7.27 -4.67 -34.67
C ILE A 48 -6.97 -3.85 -35.91
N SER A 49 -5.74 -3.36 -36.05
CA SER A 49 -5.28 -2.69 -37.27
C SER A 49 -4.58 -3.70 -38.17
N ILE A 50 -4.99 -3.75 -39.45
CA ILE A 50 -4.34 -4.57 -40.47
C ILE A 50 -3.45 -3.65 -41.31
N ARG A 51 -2.13 -3.93 -41.37
CA ARG A 51 -1.13 -3.18 -42.16
C ARG A 51 -1.04 -1.69 -41.83
N GLY A 52 -1.22 -1.28 -40.57
CA GLY A 52 -1.04 0.12 -40.19
C GLY A 52 -2.16 1.07 -40.55
N ASN A 53 -3.22 0.59 -41.23
CA ASN A 53 -4.40 1.40 -41.54
C ASN A 53 -5.52 1.08 -40.57
N ASN A 54 -5.96 2.09 -39.78
CA ASN A 54 -7.20 2.04 -39.05
C ASN A 54 -8.37 1.98 -40.03
N LEU A 55 -9.02 0.85 -40.16
CA LEU A 55 -10.24 0.74 -40.95
C LEU A 55 -11.35 1.56 -40.30
N LYS A 56 -11.53 2.78 -40.78
CA LYS A 56 -12.61 3.71 -40.41
C LYS A 56 -13.95 3.30 -41.01
N ASN A 57 -14.37 2.05 -40.90
CA ASN A 57 -15.73 1.68 -41.31
C ASN A 57 -16.34 0.67 -40.34
N SER A 58 -17.45 1.03 -39.89
CA SER A 58 -18.48 0.48 -39.06
C SER A 58 -18.93 -0.95 -39.36
N TYR A 59 -18.06 -1.93 -39.26
CA TYR A 59 -18.51 -3.32 -39.14
C TYR A 59 -17.92 -3.93 -37.88
N GLN A 60 -18.80 -4.27 -36.93
CA GLN A 60 -18.55 -4.89 -35.63
C GLN A 60 -17.73 -6.20 -35.66
N ALA A 61 -17.27 -6.62 -36.86
CA ALA A 61 -16.57 -7.89 -37.05
C ALA A 61 -15.09 -7.89 -36.66
N PHE A 62 -14.48 -6.73 -36.35
CA PHE A 62 -13.05 -6.61 -36.06
C PHE A 62 -12.75 -6.04 -34.65
N GLU A 63 -13.76 -5.84 -33.82
CA GLU A 63 -13.57 -5.46 -32.44
C GLU A 63 -13.69 -6.72 -31.55
N GLU A 64 -12.58 -7.18 -31.03
CA GLU A 64 -12.59 -8.23 -30.02
C GLU A 64 -12.81 -7.60 -28.65
N LYS A 65 -13.93 -7.93 -28.03
CA LYS A 65 -14.23 -7.49 -26.66
C LYS A 65 -13.26 -8.18 -25.72
N GLN A 66 -12.32 -7.42 -25.14
CA GLN A 66 -11.33 -7.97 -24.22
C GLN A 66 -11.98 -8.40 -22.91
N TYR A 67 -12.79 -7.54 -22.33
CA TYR A 67 -13.69 -7.83 -21.20
C TYR A 67 -14.76 -6.73 -21.09
N SER A 68 -15.87 -7.06 -20.45
CA SER A 68 -16.91 -6.08 -20.14
C SER A 68 -16.75 -5.63 -18.69
N ASP A 69 -16.62 -4.33 -18.50
CA ASP A 69 -16.60 -3.71 -17.16
C ASP A 69 -18.01 -3.23 -16.74
N ILE A 70 -19.05 -3.85 -17.34
CA ILE A 70 -20.45 -3.58 -17.04
C ILE A 70 -20.99 -4.70 -16.16
N TRP A 71 -21.04 -4.45 -14.86
CA TRP A 71 -21.51 -5.37 -13.86
C TRP A 71 -22.76 -4.84 -13.16
N THR A 72 -23.60 -5.72 -12.65
CA THR A 72 -24.45 -5.35 -11.52
C THR A 72 -23.57 -5.30 -10.28
N ASN A 73 -23.97 -4.51 -9.28
CA ASN A 73 -23.16 -4.37 -8.06
C ASN A 73 -22.88 -5.75 -7.42
N ASP A 74 -23.91 -6.56 -7.30
CA ASP A 74 -23.83 -7.88 -6.64
C ASP A 74 -22.94 -8.85 -7.42
N THR A 75 -23.05 -8.88 -8.75
CA THR A 75 -22.23 -9.77 -9.58
C THR A 75 -20.75 -9.41 -9.53
N TYR A 76 -20.41 -8.11 -9.47
CA TYR A 76 -19.03 -7.68 -9.31
C TYR A 76 -18.46 -8.07 -7.93
N LEU A 77 -19.23 -7.85 -6.88
CA LEU A 77 -18.79 -8.21 -5.53
C LEU A 77 -18.61 -9.72 -5.37
N GLN A 78 -19.50 -10.52 -5.95
CA GLN A 78 -19.37 -11.97 -5.99
C GLN A 78 -18.13 -12.40 -6.77
N PHE A 79 -17.90 -11.80 -7.95
CA PHE A 79 -16.72 -12.03 -8.77
C PHE A 79 -15.43 -11.78 -7.99
N MET A 80 -15.38 -10.69 -7.23
CA MET A 80 -14.21 -10.34 -6.40
C MET A 80 -14.04 -11.28 -5.21
N TYR A 81 -15.14 -11.60 -4.52
CA TYR A 81 -15.13 -12.47 -3.36
C TYR A 81 -14.53 -13.85 -3.67
N GLU A 82 -15.00 -14.51 -4.71
CA GLU A 82 -14.52 -15.83 -5.13
C GLU A 82 -13.03 -15.84 -5.43
N ARG A 83 -12.53 -14.81 -6.10
CA ARG A 83 -11.11 -14.68 -6.46
C ARG A 83 -10.23 -14.38 -5.26
N LEU A 84 -10.69 -13.53 -4.36
CA LEU A 84 -9.96 -13.20 -3.13
C LEU A 84 -9.89 -14.38 -2.16
N MET A 85 -10.92 -15.23 -2.11
CA MET A 85 -10.89 -16.49 -1.37
C MET A 85 -9.78 -17.41 -1.89
N LEU A 86 -9.67 -17.60 -3.22
CA LEU A 86 -8.58 -18.40 -3.81
C LEU A 86 -7.21 -17.73 -3.61
N ALA A 87 -7.14 -16.41 -3.71
CA ALA A 87 -5.91 -15.67 -3.48
C ALA A 87 -5.39 -15.91 -2.05
N ARG A 88 -6.28 -15.90 -1.05
CA ARG A 88 -5.93 -16.20 0.34
C ARG A 88 -5.39 -17.61 0.52
N GLU A 89 -5.97 -18.60 -0.17
CA GLU A 89 -5.50 -20.00 -0.13
C GLU A 89 -4.11 -20.16 -0.78
N LEU A 90 -3.83 -19.40 -1.84
CA LEU A 90 -2.53 -19.41 -2.51
C LEU A 90 -1.43 -18.73 -1.68
N LEU A 91 -1.77 -17.68 -0.90
CA LEU A 91 -0.82 -16.97 -0.08
C LEU A 91 -0.23 -17.84 1.02
N SER A 92 1.10 -17.73 1.22
CA SER A 92 1.78 -18.29 2.39
C SER A 92 1.39 -17.53 3.67
N ASP A 93 1.64 -18.12 4.83
CA ASP A 93 1.27 -17.49 6.11
C ASP A 93 2.01 -16.17 6.36
N ASP A 94 3.20 -16.01 5.78
CA ASP A 94 3.97 -14.77 5.76
C ASP A 94 3.74 -13.93 4.49
N GLY A 95 2.71 -14.28 3.71
CA GLY A 95 2.38 -13.64 2.45
C GLY A 95 1.59 -12.34 2.60
N ALA A 96 1.75 -11.49 1.61
CA ALA A 96 1.10 -10.19 1.49
C ALA A 96 0.33 -10.05 0.18
N ILE A 97 -0.79 -9.34 0.22
CA ILE A 97 -1.59 -8.99 -0.95
C ILE A 97 -1.76 -7.47 -1.06
N PHE A 98 -1.55 -6.96 -2.26
CA PHE A 98 -1.91 -5.62 -2.66
C PHE A 98 -3.06 -5.70 -3.66
N LEU A 99 -4.13 -4.97 -3.42
CA LEU A 99 -5.26 -4.87 -4.33
C LEU A 99 -5.45 -3.43 -4.77
N HIS A 100 -5.36 -3.21 -6.07
CA HIS A 100 -5.56 -1.90 -6.69
C HIS A 100 -7.01 -1.78 -7.16
N CYS A 101 -7.65 -0.67 -6.83
CA CYS A 101 -8.99 -0.32 -7.34
C CYS A 101 -9.17 1.19 -7.36
N ASP A 102 -10.14 1.63 -8.14
CA ASP A 102 -10.53 3.03 -8.16
C ASP A 102 -11.63 3.35 -7.12
N TRP A 103 -12.08 4.59 -7.11
CA TRP A 103 -13.09 5.10 -6.16
C TRP A 103 -14.49 4.48 -6.32
N HIS A 104 -14.81 3.85 -7.47
CA HIS A 104 -16.15 3.32 -7.73
C HIS A 104 -16.51 2.20 -6.74
N LYS A 105 -15.58 1.32 -6.45
CA LYS A 105 -15.79 0.11 -5.64
C LYS A 105 -14.87 -0.04 -4.44
N SER A 106 -13.92 0.87 -4.22
CA SER A 106 -12.93 0.75 -3.14
C SER A 106 -13.55 0.45 -1.78
N HIS A 107 -14.64 1.15 -1.43
CA HIS A 107 -15.34 0.95 -0.16
C HIS A 107 -15.96 -0.45 0.00
N HIS A 108 -16.52 -1.03 -1.05
CA HIS A 108 -17.04 -2.39 -1.02
C HIS A 108 -15.92 -3.43 -0.99
N ILE A 109 -14.88 -3.22 -1.80
CA ILE A 109 -13.70 -4.10 -1.84
C ILE A 109 -13.02 -4.14 -0.47
N ARG A 110 -12.93 -3.01 0.21
CA ARG A 110 -12.40 -2.94 1.58
C ARG A 110 -13.19 -3.85 2.52
N CYS A 111 -14.53 -3.81 2.50
CA CYS A 111 -15.35 -4.68 3.33
C CYS A 111 -15.13 -6.18 3.04
N ILE A 112 -15.05 -6.56 1.76
CA ILE A 112 -14.77 -7.94 1.36
C ILE A 112 -13.38 -8.38 1.83
N MET A 113 -12.37 -7.55 1.68
CA MET A 113 -11.02 -7.87 2.13
C MET A 113 -10.93 -7.98 3.66
N ASP A 114 -11.62 -7.12 4.40
CA ASP A 114 -11.70 -7.20 5.87
C ASP A 114 -12.35 -8.51 6.32
N GLU A 115 -13.38 -8.99 5.62
CA GLU A 115 -14.02 -10.28 5.92
C GLU A 115 -13.09 -11.47 5.63
N ILE A 116 -12.40 -11.46 4.49
CA ILE A 116 -11.57 -12.58 4.06
C ILE A 116 -10.23 -12.63 4.81
N PHE A 117 -9.55 -11.49 4.98
CA PHE A 117 -8.20 -11.41 5.52
C PHE A 117 -8.15 -10.91 6.97
N GLY A 118 -9.19 -10.23 7.43
CA GLY A 118 -9.24 -9.56 8.72
C GLY A 118 -9.10 -8.04 8.61
N ASN A 119 -9.74 -7.33 9.52
CA ASN A 119 -9.82 -5.86 9.49
C ASN A 119 -8.59 -5.15 10.09
N GLY A 120 -7.57 -5.93 10.50
CA GLY A 120 -6.42 -5.36 11.20
C GLY A 120 -6.78 -4.83 12.58
N GLY A 121 -5.79 -4.30 13.27
CA GLY A 121 -5.95 -3.59 14.54
C GLY A 121 -5.03 -2.38 14.58
N ASN A 122 -5.28 -1.47 15.52
CA ASN A 122 -4.48 -0.26 15.70
C ASN A 122 -3.06 -0.54 16.23
N ASP A 123 -2.78 -1.78 16.61
CA ASP A 123 -1.52 -2.23 17.19
C ASP A 123 -0.48 -2.68 16.13
N GLY A 124 -0.86 -2.68 14.84
CA GLY A 124 -0.03 -3.20 13.75
C GLY A 124 0.26 -4.70 13.80
N LYS A 125 -0.20 -5.41 14.85
CA LYS A 125 0.06 -6.83 15.10
C LYS A 125 -1.06 -7.73 14.61
N SER A 126 -2.24 -7.16 14.42
CA SER A 126 -3.46 -7.88 14.06
C SER A 126 -3.41 -8.39 12.62
N VAL A 127 -4.13 -9.49 12.37
CA VAL A 127 -4.29 -10.10 11.03
C VAL A 127 -4.98 -9.14 10.07
N GLY A 128 -4.60 -9.18 8.82
CA GLY A 128 -5.34 -8.57 7.73
C GLY A 128 -4.85 -7.20 7.32
N PHE A 129 -5.70 -6.21 7.44
CA PHE A 129 -5.45 -4.86 6.98
C PHE A 129 -4.20 -4.22 7.58
N LYS A 130 -3.37 -3.64 6.74
CA LYS A 130 -2.16 -2.89 7.13
C LYS A 130 -2.25 -1.42 6.72
N ASN A 131 -2.51 -1.15 5.44
CA ASN A 131 -2.54 0.22 4.92
C ASN A 131 -3.53 0.36 3.77
N GLU A 132 -4.04 1.58 3.65
CA GLU A 132 -4.66 2.12 2.45
C GLU A 132 -3.69 3.11 1.83
N ILE A 133 -3.19 2.78 0.65
CA ILE A 133 -2.22 3.59 -0.09
C ILE A 133 -3.00 4.38 -1.12
N ILE A 134 -2.88 5.70 -1.06
CA ILE A 134 -3.49 6.60 -2.02
C ILE A 134 -2.51 6.84 -3.15
N TRP A 135 -2.86 6.34 -4.32
CA TRP A 135 -2.10 6.55 -5.56
C TRP A 135 -2.65 7.76 -6.30
N GLN A 136 -1.91 8.86 -6.30
CA GLN A 136 -2.28 10.02 -7.09
C GLN A 136 -2.12 9.71 -8.58
N ARG A 137 -3.21 9.81 -9.33
CA ARG A 137 -3.18 9.79 -10.79
C ARG A 137 -2.54 11.07 -11.31
N GLY A 138 -2.24 11.09 -12.63
CA GLY A 138 -1.81 12.32 -13.30
C GLY A 138 -2.84 13.46 -13.23
N ASP A 139 -2.82 14.38 -14.15
CA ASP A 139 -3.67 15.56 -14.12
C ASP A 139 -5.16 15.22 -14.00
N PRO A 140 -5.90 15.92 -13.11
CA PRO A 140 -7.32 15.72 -12.98
C PRO A 140 -8.02 16.14 -14.27
N HIS A 141 -8.92 15.29 -14.79
CA HIS A 141 -9.83 15.71 -15.84
C HIS A 141 -10.73 16.84 -15.33
N ASN A 142 -10.68 17.99 -15.96
CA ASN A 142 -11.31 19.24 -15.51
C ASN A 142 -12.83 19.33 -15.74
N ASP A 143 -13.56 18.23 -15.73
CA ASP A 143 -15.01 18.16 -15.94
C ASP A 143 -15.83 18.22 -14.64
N ALA A 144 -15.18 18.41 -13.51
CA ALA A 144 -15.87 18.52 -12.22
C ALA A 144 -16.47 19.91 -12.01
N LYS A 145 -17.67 20.15 -12.52
CA LYS A 145 -18.38 21.43 -12.35
C LYS A 145 -19.12 21.58 -11.02
N SER A 146 -19.48 20.48 -10.36
CA SER A 146 -20.30 20.46 -9.14
C SER A 146 -19.77 19.56 -8.01
N LYS A 147 -18.57 18.99 -8.17
CA LYS A 147 -17.90 18.13 -7.20
C LYS A 147 -16.39 18.27 -7.33
N PHE A 148 -15.64 17.75 -6.36
CA PHE A 148 -14.18 17.62 -6.49
C PHE A 148 -13.83 16.55 -7.53
N GLY A 149 -12.73 16.75 -8.26
CA GLY A 149 -12.21 15.75 -9.21
C GLY A 149 -11.70 14.49 -8.51
N ASN A 150 -11.93 13.33 -9.11
CA ASN A 150 -11.38 12.06 -8.63
C ASN A 150 -9.96 11.91 -9.22
N ILE A 151 -8.95 12.15 -8.41
CA ILE A 151 -7.54 12.22 -8.83
C ILE A 151 -6.68 11.10 -8.27
N HIS A 152 -7.29 10.10 -7.62
CA HIS A 152 -6.54 9.01 -7.01
C HIS A 152 -7.19 7.66 -7.24
N ASP A 153 -6.37 6.63 -7.16
CA ASP A 153 -6.77 5.24 -6.96
C ASP A 153 -6.34 4.79 -5.57
N THR A 154 -6.91 3.69 -5.13
CA THR A 154 -6.64 3.10 -3.83
C THR A 154 -5.93 1.77 -4.01
N ILE A 155 -4.85 1.54 -3.25
CA ILE A 155 -4.20 0.24 -3.17
C ILE A 155 -4.29 -0.23 -1.72
N PHE A 156 -5.03 -1.31 -1.50
CA PHE A 156 -5.15 -1.93 -0.18
C PHE A 156 -3.99 -2.89 0.06
N PHE A 157 -3.35 -2.79 1.22
CA PHE A 157 -2.31 -3.71 1.67
C PHE A 157 -2.80 -4.55 2.83
N TYR A 158 -2.78 -5.89 2.65
CA TYR A 158 -3.18 -6.88 3.64
C TYR A 158 -2.13 -7.97 3.79
N THR A 159 -2.12 -8.63 4.96
CA THR A 159 -1.31 -9.82 5.23
C THR A 159 -2.19 -10.99 5.65
N LYS A 160 -1.73 -12.22 5.41
CA LYS A 160 -2.51 -13.42 5.74
C LYS A 160 -2.45 -13.78 7.22
N SER A 161 -1.34 -13.50 7.92
CA SER A 161 -1.18 -13.85 9.33
C SER A 161 -0.95 -12.65 10.23
N SER A 162 -1.15 -12.85 11.54
CA SER A 162 -1.01 -11.83 12.58
C SER A 162 0.43 -11.56 13.00
N ASN A 163 1.33 -12.48 12.73
CA ASN A 163 2.70 -12.34 13.16
C ASN A 163 3.44 -11.44 12.20
N TYR A 164 4.36 -10.59 12.71
CA TYR A 164 5.29 -9.78 11.91
C TYR A 164 6.19 -10.60 10.95
N ASN A 165 5.77 -11.79 10.59
CA ASN A 165 6.51 -12.72 9.75
C ASN A 165 6.44 -12.39 8.27
N TYR A 166 5.66 -11.36 7.86
CA TYR A 166 5.73 -10.90 6.50
C TYR A 166 7.02 -10.11 6.27
N TYR A 167 7.58 -10.29 5.10
CA TYR A 167 8.84 -9.69 4.74
C TYR A 167 8.68 -8.17 4.59
N TRP A 168 9.35 -7.41 5.46
CA TRP A 168 9.35 -5.95 5.41
C TRP A 168 10.77 -5.41 5.39
N TYR A 169 11.05 -4.54 4.45
CA TYR A 169 12.26 -3.72 4.47
C TYR A 169 11.88 -2.28 4.73
N ASP A 170 12.60 -1.63 5.61
CA ASP A 170 12.44 -0.20 5.84
C ASP A 170 12.75 0.56 4.55
N ILE A 171 11.72 1.16 3.98
CA ILE A 171 11.84 2.01 2.80
C ILE A 171 12.15 3.42 3.29
N THR A 172 13.41 3.82 3.17
CA THR A 172 13.82 5.18 3.48
C THR A 172 14.02 5.97 2.19
N THR A 173 13.51 7.18 2.16
CA THR A 173 13.77 8.17 1.10
C THR A 173 14.68 9.24 1.63
N SER A 174 15.43 9.89 0.74
CA SER A 174 16.21 11.08 1.11
C SER A 174 15.29 12.13 1.71
N LEU A 175 15.75 12.79 2.75
CA LEU A 175 15.00 13.88 3.37
C LEU A 175 14.77 15.01 2.35
N SER A 176 13.56 15.57 2.34
CA SER A 176 13.30 16.77 1.56
C SER A 176 14.16 17.95 2.07
N GLN A 177 14.43 18.92 1.21
CA GLN A 177 15.18 20.12 1.62
C GLN A 177 14.52 20.85 2.80
N ALA A 178 13.19 20.83 2.90
CA ALA A 178 12.45 21.40 4.02
C ALA A 178 12.72 20.60 5.31
N ALA A 179 12.68 19.28 5.25
CA ALA A 179 12.99 18.42 6.39
C ALA A 179 14.45 18.56 6.84
N VAL A 180 15.41 18.67 5.89
CA VAL A 180 16.84 18.89 6.22
C VAL A 180 17.07 20.18 7.01
N LYS A 181 16.27 21.23 6.78
CA LYS A 181 16.34 22.49 7.54
C LYS A 181 15.94 22.33 9.01
N GLU A 182 15.13 21.35 9.36
CA GLU A 182 14.75 21.05 10.75
C GLU A 182 15.90 20.41 11.54
N TYR A 183 16.86 19.78 10.84
CA TYR A 183 18.05 19.17 11.42
C TYR A 183 19.08 20.25 11.68
N SER A 184 18.91 20.95 12.78
CA SER A 184 19.72 22.13 13.16
C SER A 184 20.93 21.79 14.04
N TRP A 185 21.16 20.51 14.34
CA TRP A 185 22.28 20.02 15.12
C TRP A 185 23.02 18.92 14.37
N MET A 186 24.29 18.75 14.69
CA MET A 186 25.10 17.65 14.18
C MET A 186 25.97 17.06 15.29
N GLU A 187 26.20 15.75 15.20
CA GLU A 187 27.13 14.99 16.02
C GLU A 187 28.35 14.66 15.18
N LEU A 188 29.50 15.11 15.60
CA LEU A 188 30.76 14.87 14.94
C LEU A 188 31.25 13.44 15.21
N THR A 189 32.27 13.00 14.49
CA THR A 189 32.83 11.64 14.60
C THR A 189 33.48 11.38 15.99
N ASP A 190 33.84 12.42 16.71
CA ASP A 190 34.34 12.36 18.09
C ASP A 190 33.23 12.34 19.14
N GLY A 191 31.96 12.38 18.72
CA GLY A 191 30.76 12.39 19.58
C GLY A 191 30.34 13.77 20.07
N GLN A 192 31.09 14.84 19.70
CA GLN A 192 30.71 16.20 20.07
C GLN A 192 29.43 16.62 19.32
N ARG A 193 28.50 17.27 20.03
CA ARG A 193 27.23 17.75 19.50
C ARG A 193 27.23 19.26 19.41
N ILE A 194 27.17 19.77 18.19
CA ILE A 194 27.21 21.21 17.91
C ILE A 194 26.03 21.61 17.02
N LYS A 195 25.76 22.91 16.91
CA LYS A 195 24.80 23.40 15.93
C LYS A 195 25.32 23.11 14.53
N LYS A 196 24.39 22.83 13.61
CA LYS A 196 24.72 22.57 12.22
C LYS A 196 25.46 23.76 11.61
N GLU A 197 26.59 23.48 11.02
CA GLU A 197 27.41 24.42 10.23
C GLU A 197 27.53 23.89 8.81
N GLU A 198 27.73 24.76 7.85
CA GLU A 198 27.92 24.42 6.44
C GLU A 198 29.34 24.77 6.02
N PRO A 199 30.08 23.89 5.32
CA PRO A 199 29.68 22.56 4.89
C PRO A 199 29.64 21.55 6.05
N VAL A 200 28.70 20.57 5.99
CA VAL A 200 28.61 19.49 6.97
C VAL A 200 29.87 18.62 6.85
N PRO A 201 30.63 18.40 7.94
CA PRO A 201 31.82 17.56 7.91
C PRO A 201 31.51 16.12 7.51
N GLU A 202 32.43 15.48 6.82
CA GLU A 202 32.28 14.07 6.43
C GLU A 202 32.15 13.17 7.67
N GLY A 203 31.16 12.26 7.66
CA GLY A 203 30.87 11.35 8.78
C GLY A 203 30.04 11.97 9.90
N ALA A 204 29.74 13.27 9.86
CA ALA A 204 28.84 13.88 10.86
C ALA A 204 27.39 13.42 10.68
N ARG A 205 26.66 13.21 11.80
CA ARG A 205 25.24 12.82 11.82
C ARG A 205 24.39 14.03 12.13
N LEU A 206 23.48 14.38 11.22
CA LEU A 206 22.52 15.45 11.47
C LEU A 206 21.38 14.93 12.35
N PHE A 207 20.93 15.76 13.30
CA PHE A 207 19.76 15.47 14.14
C PHE A 207 18.99 16.74 14.50
N LYS A 208 17.75 16.57 14.92
CA LYS A 208 16.92 17.65 15.46
C LYS A 208 16.64 17.38 16.94
N LEU A 209 16.53 18.43 17.70
CA LEU A 209 16.10 18.33 19.10
C LEU A 209 14.56 18.32 19.12
N GLU A 210 14.01 17.29 19.73
CA GLU A 210 12.58 17.20 19.97
C GLU A 210 12.26 17.40 21.45
N ARG A 211 11.01 17.77 21.71
CA ARG A 211 10.54 17.88 23.10
C ARG A 211 10.50 16.50 23.73
N ALA A 212 11.17 16.35 24.85
CA ALA A 212 11.13 15.11 25.63
C ALA A 212 9.89 15.04 26.55
N THR A 213 9.17 16.16 26.74
CA THR A 213 8.01 16.25 27.63
C THR A 213 6.76 16.73 26.90
N TRP A 214 5.60 16.26 27.35
CA TRP A 214 4.29 16.61 26.83
C TRP A 214 3.37 17.05 27.96
N LYS A 215 2.28 17.78 27.66
CA LYS A 215 1.26 18.11 28.63
C LYS A 215 0.55 16.84 29.13
N GLY A 216 0.48 16.65 30.45
CA GLY A 216 -0.19 15.51 31.07
C GLY A 216 0.19 15.35 32.53
N ASN A 217 -0.58 14.53 33.23
CA ASN A 217 -0.44 14.25 34.66
C ASN A 217 -0.36 12.75 34.95
N ASN A 218 0.07 11.93 34.00
CA ASN A 218 0.27 10.51 34.26
C ASN A 218 1.45 10.32 35.21
N GLN A 219 1.19 9.82 36.39
CA GLN A 219 2.19 9.66 37.47
C GLN A 219 3.33 8.72 37.06
N ASP A 220 3.06 7.68 36.27
CA ASP A 220 4.07 6.75 35.77
C ASP A 220 5.07 7.40 34.79
N LYS A 221 4.73 8.57 34.28
CA LYS A 221 5.55 9.38 33.37
C LYS A 221 6.14 10.62 34.03
N ILE A 222 5.99 10.78 35.35
CA ILE A 222 6.56 11.89 36.10
C ILE A 222 7.61 11.35 37.08
N PHE A 223 8.83 11.21 36.60
CA PHE A 223 9.98 10.72 37.35
C PHE A 223 11.23 11.55 37.06
N THR A 224 12.23 11.46 37.91
CA THR A 224 13.52 12.09 37.68
C THR A 224 14.40 11.20 36.78
N TRP A 225 14.74 11.67 35.59
CA TRP A 225 15.64 10.98 34.68
C TRP A 225 16.89 11.81 34.46
N ARG A 226 18.06 11.23 34.75
CA ARG A 226 19.37 11.91 34.66
C ARG A 226 19.41 13.29 35.34
N GLY A 227 18.79 13.39 36.51
CA GLY A 227 18.73 14.63 37.31
C GLY A 227 17.70 15.67 36.84
N VAL A 228 16.89 15.35 35.82
CA VAL A 228 15.85 16.23 35.28
C VAL A 228 14.48 15.66 35.61
N THR A 229 13.60 16.49 36.20
CA THR A 229 12.19 16.16 36.44
C THR A 229 11.31 17.05 35.56
N PRO A 230 10.24 16.52 34.95
CA PRO A 230 9.29 17.35 34.20
C PRO A 230 8.71 18.46 35.09
N LYS A 231 8.54 19.65 34.52
CA LYS A 231 7.87 20.76 35.20
C LYS A 231 6.40 20.40 35.50
N ALA A 232 5.80 21.06 36.45
CA ALA A 232 4.39 20.88 36.83
C ALA A 232 3.48 20.99 35.59
N GLY A 233 2.59 20.00 35.41
CA GLY A 233 1.68 19.90 34.26
C GLY A 233 2.33 19.29 32.99
N LEU A 234 3.57 18.83 33.09
CA LEU A 234 4.26 18.10 32.02
C LEU A 234 4.63 16.69 32.50
N GLN A 235 4.71 15.77 31.54
CA GLN A 235 5.16 14.38 31.74
C GLN A 235 6.14 13.99 30.64
N TRP A 236 6.96 12.95 30.86
CA TRP A 236 7.82 12.40 29.81
C TRP A 236 6.98 11.79 28.67
N ILE A 237 7.47 11.86 27.44
CA ILE A 237 6.84 11.22 26.28
C ILE A 237 7.00 9.69 26.39
N GLY A 238 8.16 9.20 26.84
CA GLY A 238 8.45 7.80 27.07
C GLY A 238 8.15 7.33 28.50
N THR A 239 8.21 6.03 28.72
CA THR A 239 8.24 5.36 30.04
C THR A 239 9.68 5.08 30.45
N TYR A 240 9.88 4.85 31.73
CA TYR A 240 11.18 4.40 32.26
C TYR A 240 11.30 2.88 31.98
N GLU A 241 11.97 2.50 30.91
CA GLU A 241 12.51 1.16 30.68
C GLU A 241 14.02 1.25 30.44
#